data_47e9a2ab5a592af3ab982d886cc4f00e
#
_entry.id   47e9a2ab5a592af3ab982d886cc4f00e
#
_cell.length_a   1.000
_cell.length_b   1.000
_cell.length_c   1.000
_cell.angle_alpha   90.00
_cell.angle_beta   90.00
_cell.angle_gamma   90.00
#
_symmetry.space_group_name_H-M   'P 1'
#
loop_
_entity.id
_entity.type
_entity.pdbx_description
1 polymer ?
#
loop_
_entity_poly.entity_id
_entity_poly.type
_entity_poly.pdbx_seq_one_letter_code
_entity_poly.pdbx_strand_id
1 'polypeptide(L)'
;TINEANSFETFCYSNPEHREMVRKIAEHTAKHFDEFILDDFFFTSCKSDIEIKAKGTQSWTEYRLKLMTEAGRDLVLKPAKKVNPRVKVIIKYPNWYDHFQGLGFYLEEGPQLFDGVWTGTETRDPAGNQHLQNYLSYNIIRYFDNLRPGYNGGGWVDSGGLNLGMDRYAEQLHLTMLAKAPEIILFAYNQLLGVKLSPRFR
;
A
#
# COMPACT_ATOMS: atom_id res chain seq x y z
N THR A 1 1.00 -2.51 -13.50
CA THR A 1 0.24 -3.39 -14.40
C THR A 1 -0.05 -4.74 -13.74
N ILE A 2 -1.00 -5.51 -14.31
CA ILE A 2 -1.33 -6.88 -13.86
C ILE A 2 -0.08 -7.76 -13.72
N ASN A 3 0.95 -7.51 -14.53
CA ASN A 3 2.19 -8.27 -14.50
C ASN A 3 3.02 -8.03 -13.23
N GLU A 4 2.99 -6.86 -12.64
CA GLU A 4 3.69 -6.58 -11.37
C GLU A 4 3.04 -7.32 -10.20
N ALA A 5 1.74 -7.21 -10.06
CA ALA A 5 1.02 -7.92 -9.01
C ALA A 5 1.18 -9.44 -9.10
N ASN A 6 1.38 -9.98 -10.29
CA ASN A 6 1.64 -11.40 -10.51
C ASN A 6 3.11 -11.81 -10.31
N SER A 7 4.04 -10.86 -10.22
CA SER A 7 5.45 -11.13 -9.96
C SER A 7 5.82 -11.25 -8.49
N PHE A 8 4.89 -10.89 -7.60
CA PHE A 8 5.08 -11.01 -6.16
C PHE A 8 4.47 -12.30 -5.61
N GLU A 9 5.23 -12.99 -4.78
CA GLU A 9 4.71 -14.09 -3.98
C GLU A 9 3.83 -13.52 -2.87
N THR A 10 2.57 -13.91 -2.85
CA THR A 10 1.60 -13.48 -1.85
C THR A 10 1.14 -14.64 -0.98
N PHE A 11 0.75 -14.35 0.25
CA PHE A 11 0.12 -15.35 1.10
C PHE A 11 -1.20 -15.82 0.51
N CYS A 12 -1.46 -17.12 0.63
CA CYS A 12 -2.80 -17.66 0.41
C CYS A 12 -3.61 -17.47 1.69
N TYR A 13 -4.45 -16.46 1.73
CA TYR A 13 -5.20 -16.10 2.93
C TYR A 13 -6.33 -17.08 3.29
N SER A 14 -6.59 -18.09 2.46
CA SER A 14 -7.46 -19.21 2.78
C SER A 14 -6.70 -20.45 3.27
N ASN A 15 -5.36 -20.45 3.20
CA ASN A 15 -4.54 -21.51 3.76
C ASN A 15 -4.36 -21.32 5.27
N PRO A 16 -4.74 -22.30 6.13
CA PRO A 16 -4.62 -22.17 7.57
C PRO A 16 -3.20 -21.87 8.07
N GLU A 17 -2.17 -22.44 7.44
CA GLU A 17 -0.79 -22.22 7.84
C GLU A 17 -0.34 -20.78 7.54
N HIS A 18 -0.70 -20.25 6.36
CA HIS A 18 -0.41 -18.87 6.03
C HIS A 18 -1.19 -17.89 6.92
N ARG A 19 -2.45 -18.19 7.25
CA ARG A 19 -3.24 -17.38 8.19
C ARG A 19 -2.58 -17.32 9.56
N GLU A 20 -2.12 -18.45 10.07
CA GLU A 20 -1.41 -18.52 11.35
C GLU A 20 -0.07 -17.76 11.30
N MET A 21 0.65 -17.82 10.18
CA MET A 21 1.90 -17.07 10.00
C MET A 21 1.65 -15.56 10.03
N VAL A 22 0.67 -15.06 9.28
CA VAL A 22 0.30 -13.63 9.28
C VAL A 22 -0.07 -13.16 10.68
N ARG A 23 -0.86 -13.94 11.41
CA ARG A 23 -1.25 -13.65 12.79
C ARG A 23 -0.04 -13.53 13.72
N LYS A 24 0.90 -14.48 13.64
CA LYS A 24 2.14 -14.46 14.44
C LYS A 24 3.03 -13.27 14.11
N ILE A 25 3.13 -12.90 12.83
CA ILE A 25 3.88 -11.72 12.41
C ILE A 25 3.25 -10.46 13.03
N ALA A 26 1.94 -10.30 12.93
CA ALA A 26 1.24 -9.15 13.51
C ALA A 26 1.42 -9.06 15.03
N GLU A 27 1.27 -10.18 15.75
CA GLU A 27 1.50 -10.26 17.20
C GLU A 27 2.96 -9.92 17.56
N HIS A 28 3.92 -10.44 16.80
CA HIS A 28 5.34 -10.16 17.04
C HIS A 28 5.68 -8.71 16.80
N THR A 29 5.24 -8.14 15.69
CA THR A 29 5.47 -6.73 15.36
C THR A 29 4.90 -5.79 16.42
N ALA A 30 3.67 -6.05 16.87
CA ALA A 30 3.01 -5.24 17.89
C ALA A 30 3.69 -5.29 19.28
N LYS A 31 4.53 -6.29 19.56
CA LYS A 31 5.35 -6.33 20.78
C LYS A 31 6.51 -5.32 20.79
N HIS A 32 6.97 -4.95 19.60
CA HIS A 32 8.18 -4.16 19.43
C HIS A 32 7.92 -2.74 18.94
N PHE A 33 6.75 -2.50 18.35
CA PHE A 33 6.40 -1.22 17.72
C PHE A 33 5.02 -0.76 18.15
N ASP A 34 4.90 0.54 18.44
CA ASP A 34 3.62 1.19 18.73
C ASP A 34 2.87 1.61 17.46
N GLU A 35 3.54 1.60 16.31
CA GLU A 35 2.96 1.84 15.00
C GLU A 35 3.70 1.04 13.93
N PHE A 36 2.95 0.45 12.99
CA PHE A 36 3.53 -0.18 11.80
C PHE A 36 2.60 -0.06 10.59
N ILE A 37 3.21 -0.11 9.41
CA ILE A 37 2.51 0.02 8.13
C ILE A 37 2.49 -1.35 7.43
N LEU A 38 1.31 -1.74 6.98
CA LEU A 38 1.16 -2.80 5.98
C LEU A 38 1.44 -2.18 4.62
N ASP A 39 2.62 -2.47 4.09
CA ASP A 39 3.07 -1.95 2.81
C ASP A 39 2.25 -2.51 1.64
N ASP A 40 2.58 -2.14 0.43
CA ASP A 40 1.90 -2.47 -0.84
C ASP A 40 1.51 -3.95 -1.01
N PHE A 41 2.12 -4.83 -0.25
CA PHE A 41 2.00 -6.29 -0.41
C PHE A 41 0.88 -6.93 0.41
N PHE A 42 0.05 -6.15 1.10
CA PHE A 42 -1.12 -6.67 1.80
C PHE A 42 -2.30 -6.84 0.82
N PHE A 43 -2.12 -7.72 -0.15
CA PHE A 43 -3.10 -8.08 -1.16
C PHE A 43 -3.02 -9.57 -1.50
N THR A 44 -3.89 -10.07 -2.37
CA THR A 44 -3.80 -11.42 -2.90
C THR A 44 -4.13 -11.51 -4.38
N SER A 45 -3.29 -12.25 -5.11
CA SER A 45 -3.57 -12.71 -6.47
C SER A 45 -3.66 -14.23 -6.54
N CYS A 46 -3.65 -14.92 -5.39
CA CYS A 46 -3.67 -16.37 -5.28
C CYS A 46 -4.84 -16.99 -6.04
N LYS A 47 -4.57 -18.09 -6.74
CA LYS A 47 -5.54 -18.92 -7.46
C LYS A 47 -5.29 -20.41 -7.22
N SER A 48 -4.78 -20.76 -6.02
CA SER A 48 -4.62 -22.16 -5.62
C SER A 48 -5.97 -22.87 -5.51
N ASP A 49 -5.94 -24.19 -5.49
CA ASP A 49 -7.15 -25.01 -5.36
C ASP A 49 -7.95 -24.66 -4.09
N ILE A 50 -7.27 -24.28 -3.00
CA ILE A 50 -7.91 -23.83 -1.76
C ILE A 50 -8.71 -22.56 -2.02
N GLU A 51 -8.13 -21.58 -2.71
CA GLU A 51 -8.79 -20.32 -3.04
C GLU A 51 -9.94 -20.52 -4.04
N ILE A 52 -9.75 -21.36 -5.06
CA ILE A 52 -10.79 -21.69 -6.03
C ILE A 52 -12.00 -22.32 -5.31
N LYS A 53 -11.74 -23.25 -4.40
CA LYS A 53 -12.78 -23.91 -3.62
C LYS A 53 -13.47 -22.92 -2.66
N ALA A 54 -12.70 -22.09 -1.98
CA ALA A 54 -13.23 -21.10 -1.04
C ALA A 54 -14.05 -20.01 -1.71
N LYS A 55 -13.62 -19.59 -2.91
CA LYS A 55 -14.34 -18.60 -3.75
C LYS A 55 -15.74 -19.08 -4.14
N GLY A 56 -15.88 -20.37 -4.45
CA GLY A 56 -17.13 -20.94 -4.95
C GLY A 56 -17.61 -20.21 -6.21
N THR A 57 -18.88 -19.78 -6.20
CA THR A 57 -19.54 -19.09 -7.33
C THR A 57 -19.29 -17.60 -7.38
N GLN A 58 -18.69 -16.99 -6.37
CA GLN A 58 -18.37 -15.55 -6.34
C GLN A 58 -17.40 -15.17 -7.45
N SER A 59 -17.43 -13.91 -7.90
CA SER A 59 -16.37 -13.35 -8.72
C SER A 59 -15.05 -13.28 -7.90
N TRP A 60 -13.90 -13.22 -8.57
CA TRP A 60 -12.63 -13.03 -7.88
C TRP A 60 -12.56 -11.71 -7.11
N THR A 61 -13.16 -10.67 -7.62
CA THR A 61 -13.22 -9.37 -6.97
C THR A 61 -14.01 -9.43 -5.68
N GLU A 62 -15.25 -9.89 -5.69
CA GLU A 62 -16.09 -10.02 -4.50
C GLU A 62 -15.42 -10.88 -3.42
N TYR A 63 -14.91 -12.02 -3.84
CA TYR A 63 -14.22 -12.94 -2.93
C TYR A 63 -12.99 -12.31 -2.28
N ARG A 64 -12.11 -11.67 -3.07
CA ARG A 64 -10.87 -11.08 -2.57
C ARG A 64 -11.11 -9.86 -1.69
N LEU A 65 -12.07 -9.01 -2.02
CA LEU A 65 -12.45 -7.88 -1.18
C LEU A 65 -12.88 -8.36 0.21
N LYS A 66 -13.75 -9.34 0.27
CA LYS A 66 -14.20 -9.95 1.54
C LYS A 66 -13.05 -10.63 2.28
N LEU A 67 -12.26 -11.44 1.59
CA LEU A 67 -11.14 -12.17 2.16
C LEU A 67 -10.10 -11.25 2.79
N MET A 68 -9.70 -10.19 2.09
CA MET A 68 -8.67 -9.27 2.56
C MET A 68 -9.17 -8.35 3.69
N THR A 69 -10.45 -7.97 3.67
CA THR A 69 -11.08 -7.26 4.79
C THR A 69 -11.10 -8.13 6.05
N GLU A 70 -11.48 -9.40 5.91
CA GLU A 70 -11.44 -10.38 7.02
C GLU A 70 -9.99 -10.59 7.50
N ALA A 71 -9.04 -10.79 6.58
CA ALA A 71 -7.64 -10.97 6.93
C ALA A 71 -7.07 -9.76 7.70
N GLY A 72 -7.35 -8.54 7.25
CA GLY A 72 -6.96 -7.32 7.95
C GLY A 72 -7.50 -7.26 9.37
N ARG A 73 -8.79 -7.54 9.53
CA ARG A 73 -9.45 -7.50 10.83
C ARG A 73 -8.99 -8.64 11.76
N ASP A 74 -8.99 -9.88 11.27
CA ASP A 74 -8.89 -11.07 12.12
C ASP A 74 -7.47 -11.61 12.23
N LEU A 75 -6.60 -11.38 11.25
CA LEU A 75 -5.21 -11.85 11.26
C LEU A 75 -4.20 -10.76 11.61
N VAL A 76 -4.57 -9.49 11.46
CA VAL A 76 -3.66 -8.37 11.73
C VAL A 76 -4.14 -7.54 12.91
N LEU A 77 -5.26 -6.84 12.79
CA LEU A 77 -5.72 -5.87 13.80
C LEU A 77 -6.03 -6.51 15.14
N LYS A 78 -6.88 -7.54 15.17
CA LYS A 78 -7.25 -8.20 16.43
C LYS A 78 -6.04 -8.80 17.16
N PRO A 79 -5.16 -9.58 16.52
CA PRO A 79 -3.96 -10.12 17.17
C PRO A 79 -3.01 -9.04 17.64
N ALA A 80 -2.73 -8.04 16.81
CA ALA A 80 -1.84 -6.93 17.16
C ALA A 80 -2.36 -6.16 18.38
N LYS A 81 -3.65 -5.77 18.38
CA LYS A 81 -4.26 -5.01 19.48
C LYS A 81 -4.48 -5.86 20.75
N LYS A 82 -4.54 -7.18 20.64
CA LYS A 82 -4.53 -8.08 21.80
C LYS A 82 -3.19 -8.04 22.53
N VAL A 83 -2.10 -7.90 21.81
CA VAL A 83 -0.74 -7.83 22.37
C VAL A 83 -0.41 -6.41 22.85
N ASN A 84 -0.69 -5.41 22.03
CA ASN A 84 -0.51 -4.01 22.34
C ASN A 84 -1.80 -3.22 22.02
N PRO A 85 -2.65 -2.94 23.01
CA PRO A 85 -3.92 -2.23 22.78
C PRO A 85 -3.76 -0.84 22.17
N ARG A 86 -2.57 -0.23 22.27
CA ARG A 86 -2.28 1.11 21.76
C ARG A 86 -1.67 1.10 20.36
N VAL A 87 -1.30 -0.07 19.84
CA VAL A 87 -0.66 -0.16 18.53
C VAL A 87 -1.55 0.44 17.43
N LYS A 88 -0.94 1.24 16.57
CA LYS A 88 -1.57 1.73 15.35
C LYS A 88 -1.13 0.86 14.18
N VAL A 89 -2.09 0.37 13.43
CA VAL A 89 -1.86 -0.39 12.21
C VAL A 89 -2.36 0.42 11.03
N ILE A 90 -1.46 0.76 10.15
CA ILE A 90 -1.72 1.60 8.98
C ILE A 90 -1.71 0.70 7.75
N ILE A 91 -2.67 0.90 6.85
CA ILE A 91 -2.68 0.28 5.53
C ILE A 91 -2.12 1.25 4.49
N LYS A 92 -1.19 0.79 3.66
CA LYS A 92 -0.74 1.53 2.48
C LYS A 92 -1.47 1.03 1.24
N TYR A 93 -2.07 1.95 0.52
CA TYR A 93 -2.62 1.69 -0.81
C TYR A 93 -1.56 2.07 -1.84
N PRO A 94 -1.14 1.11 -2.70
CA PRO A 94 -0.13 1.38 -3.72
C PRO A 94 -0.67 2.31 -4.82
N ASN A 95 0.20 2.68 -5.74
CA ASN A 95 -0.19 3.46 -6.92
C ASN A 95 -0.94 2.66 -8.00
N TRP A 96 -1.29 1.40 -7.74
CA TRP A 96 -1.97 0.48 -8.67
C TRP A 96 -3.50 0.64 -8.65
N TYR A 97 -3.97 1.85 -8.70
CA TYR A 97 -5.37 2.22 -8.47
C TYR A 97 -6.38 1.47 -9.36
N ASP A 98 -5.98 1.10 -10.57
CA ASP A 98 -6.79 0.34 -11.52
C ASP A 98 -6.93 -1.15 -11.17
N HIS A 99 -6.14 -1.64 -10.21
CA HIS A 99 -6.14 -3.04 -9.78
C HIS A 99 -6.64 -3.25 -8.34
N PHE A 100 -6.94 -2.21 -7.60
CA PHE A 100 -7.27 -2.28 -6.18
C PHE A 100 -8.31 -3.36 -5.87
N GLN A 101 -9.47 -3.29 -6.49
CA GLN A 101 -10.56 -4.21 -6.18
C GLN A 101 -10.22 -5.66 -6.58
N GLY A 102 -9.58 -5.86 -7.72
CA GLY A 102 -9.16 -7.18 -8.20
C GLY A 102 -8.10 -7.84 -7.34
N LEU A 103 -7.38 -7.08 -6.51
CA LEU A 103 -6.36 -7.55 -5.58
C LEU A 103 -6.84 -7.61 -4.12
N GLY A 104 -8.06 -7.19 -3.85
CA GLY A 104 -8.63 -7.22 -2.51
C GLY A 104 -8.44 -5.94 -1.69
N PHE A 105 -8.00 -4.85 -2.29
CA PHE A 105 -8.01 -3.53 -1.66
C PHE A 105 -9.44 -2.97 -1.68
N TYR A 106 -10.14 -3.11 -0.57
CA TYR A 106 -11.51 -2.63 -0.43
C TYR A 106 -11.53 -1.15 -0.07
N LEU A 107 -11.84 -0.31 -1.05
CA LEU A 107 -11.73 1.15 -0.90
C LEU A 107 -12.76 1.74 0.07
N GLU A 108 -13.92 1.11 0.22
CA GLU A 108 -14.99 1.58 1.09
C GLU A 108 -14.78 1.16 2.55
N GLU A 109 -14.42 -0.11 2.78
CA GLU A 109 -14.26 -0.65 4.13
C GLU A 109 -12.82 -0.56 4.66
N GLY A 110 -11.83 -0.78 3.79
CA GLY A 110 -10.42 -0.82 4.18
C GLY A 110 -9.96 0.44 4.91
N PRO A 111 -10.18 1.66 4.38
CA PRO A 111 -9.80 2.89 5.06
C PRO A 111 -10.50 3.09 6.41
N GLN A 112 -11.66 2.48 6.62
CA GLN A 112 -12.40 2.55 7.88
C GLN A 112 -11.92 1.53 8.91
N LEU A 113 -11.34 0.42 8.43
CA LEU A 113 -10.92 -0.69 9.26
C LEU A 113 -9.62 -0.41 10.03
N PHE A 114 -8.63 0.18 9.35
CA PHE A 114 -7.30 0.42 9.91
C PHE A 114 -7.23 1.74 10.68
N ASP A 115 -6.19 1.92 11.50
CA ASP A 115 -5.99 3.12 12.32
C ASP A 115 -5.52 4.32 11.49
N GLY A 116 -5.02 4.09 10.28
CA GLY A 116 -4.62 5.12 9.33
C GLY A 116 -4.44 4.54 7.93
N VAL A 117 -4.29 5.45 6.98
CA VAL A 117 -4.04 5.14 5.57
C VAL A 117 -2.78 5.86 5.13
N TRP A 118 -1.97 5.20 4.31
CA TRP A 118 -0.90 5.81 3.53
C TRP A 118 -1.10 5.48 2.06
N THR A 119 -0.57 6.31 1.18
CA THR A 119 -0.78 6.15 -0.27
C THR A 119 0.52 6.18 -1.03
N GLY A 120 0.69 5.25 -1.97
CA GLY A 120 1.74 5.31 -2.97
C GLY A 120 1.45 6.45 -3.93
N THR A 121 2.31 7.46 -3.95
CA THR A 121 2.17 8.65 -4.79
C THR A 121 3.26 8.73 -5.86
N GLU A 122 4.06 7.70 -5.98
CA GLU A 122 5.10 7.57 -6.99
C GLU A 122 4.53 7.45 -8.40
N THR A 123 4.85 8.40 -9.27
CA THR A 123 4.48 8.37 -10.69
C THR A 123 5.62 7.88 -11.58
N ARG A 124 6.83 7.90 -11.05
CA ARG A 124 8.04 7.34 -11.65
C ARG A 124 8.37 7.88 -13.04
N ASP A 125 9.23 7.18 -13.79
CA ASP A 125 9.65 7.57 -15.12
C ASP A 125 8.54 7.31 -16.14
N PRO A 126 8.04 8.34 -16.84
CA PRO A 126 7.01 8.19 -17.86
C PRO A 126 7.47 7.40 -19.09
N ALA A 127 8.77 7.24 -19.31
CA ALA A 127 9.33 6.41 -20.37
C ALA A 127 9.48 4.93 -19.96
N GLY A 128 9.31 4.61 -18.68
CA GLY A 128 9.41 3.26 -18.13
C GLY A 128 8.12 2.46 -18.23
N ASN A 129 8.22 1.18 -17.88
CA ASN A 129 7.07 0.25 -17.88
C ASN A 129 6.02 0.56 -16.79
N GLN A 130 6.36 1.41 -15.86
CA GLN A 130 5.53 1.79 -14.71
C GLN A 130 5.18 3.27 -14.70
N HIS A 131 5.16 3.89 -15.87
CA HIS A 131 4.76 5.28 -15.92
C HIS A 131 3.28 5.41 -15.55
N LEU A 132 3.01 6.42 -14.75
CA LEU A 132 1.68 6.81 -14.34
C LEU A 132 1.46 8.28 -14.67
N GLN A 133 0.20 8.68 -14.71
CA GLN A 133 -0.15 10.07 -14.96
C GLN A 133 0.45 10.96 -13.86
N ASN A 134 1.05 12.07 -14.24
CA ASN A 134 1.74 12.97 -13.30
C ASN A 134 0.83 13.40 -12.13
N TYR A 135 -0.44 13.70 -12.43
CA TYR A 135 -1.41 14.12 -11.41
C TYR A 135 -1.91 12.99 -10.49
N LEU A 136 -1.46 11.76 -10.68
CA LEU A 136 -1.86 10.65 -9.81
C LEU A 136 -1.51 10.94 -8.35
N SER A 137 -0.31 11.48 -8.09
CA SER A 137 0.13 11.83 -6.73
C SER A 137 -0.86 12.75 -6.02
N TYR A 138 -1.38 13.74 -6.72
CA TYR A 138 -2.42 14.63 -6.19
C TYR A 138 -3.75 13.91 -6.01
N ASN A 139 -4.21 13.21 -7.04
CA ASN A 139 -5.52 12.59 -7.06
C ASN A 139 -5.68 11.51 -5.99
N ILE A 140 -4.69 10.64 -5.81
CA ILE A 140 -4.78 9.53 -4.87
C ILE A 140 -4.79 10.01 -3.41
N ILE A 141 -4.01 11.02 -3.06
CA ILE A 141 -4.07 11.64 -1.73
C ILE A 141 -5.46 12.22 -1.47
N ARG A 142 -5.97 13.02 -2.41
CA ARG A 142 -7.29 13.66 -2.25
C ARG A 142 -8.42 12.65 -2.21
N TYR A 143 -8.31 11.57 -2.98
CA TYR A 143 -9.30 10.49 -2.98
C TYR A 143 -9.41 9.85 -1.59
N PHE A 144 -8.29 9.40 -1.00
CA PHE A 144 -8.31 8.75 0.31
C PHE A 144 -8.61 9.72 1.46
N ASP A 145 -8.22 10.99 1.34
CA ASP A 145 -8.60 12.01 2.31
C ASP A 145 -10.12 12.27 2.30
N ASN A 146 -10.77 12.18 1.14
CA ASN A 146 -12.22 12.29 1.04
C ASN A 146 -12.95 11.04 1.55
N LEU A 147 -12.40 9.84 1.40
CA LEU A 147 -13.00 8.62 1.94
C LEU A 147 -13.03 8.61 3.47
N ARG A 148 -11.97 9.12 4.10
CA ARG A 148 -11.86 9.22 5.55
C ARG A 148 -11.03 10.45 5.93
N PRO A 149 -11.68 11.62 6.09
CA PRO A 149 -10.98 12.87 6.36
C PRO A 149 -10.08 12.81 7.59
N GLY A 150 -8.82 13.25 7.41
CA GLY A 150 -7.83 13.31 8.49
C GLY A 150 -7.15 11.98 8.82
N TYR A 151 -7.43 10.90 8.11
CA TYR A 151 -6.81 9.58 8.34
C TYR A 151 -5.75 9.20 7.32
N ASN A 152 -5.58 9.95 6.23
CA ASN A 152 -4.48 9.75 5.31
C ASN A 152 -3.22 10.40 5.91
N GLY A 153 -2.31 9.56 6.42
CA GLY A 153 -1.06 9.99 7.06
C GLY A 153 -0.05 10.55 6.07
N GLY A 154 -0.12 10.18 4.80
CA GLY A 154 0.82 10.73 3.85
C GLY A 154 0.98 9.98 2.55
N GLY A 155 1.98 10.45 1.80
CA GLY A 155 2.39 9.91 0.52
C GLY A 155 3.75 9.25 0.56
N TRP A 156 4.00 8.44 -0.45
CA TRP A 156 5.24 7.71 -0.64
C TRP A 156 5.77 7.98 -2.03
N VAL A 157 6.92 8.66 -2.14
CA VAL A 157 7.56 8.94 -3.43
C VAL A 157 8.87 8.18 -3.56
N ASP A 158 9.16 7.68 -4.75
CA ASP A 158 10.40 6.99 -5.02
C ASP A 158 10.99 7.35 -6.40
N SER A 159 12.22 6.90 -6.63
CA SER A 159 12.90 7.11 -7.89
C SER A 159 12.49 6.11 -8.98
N GLY A 160 11.83 5.00 -8.62
CA GLY A 160 11.42 3.95 -9.56
C GLY A 160 12.55 3.30 -10.35
N GLY A 161 13.80 3.54 -9.95
CA GLY A 161 15.00 3.10 -10.65
C GLY A 161 16.03 4.23 -10.84
N LEU A 162 17.10 3.93 -11.58
CA LEU A 162 18.24 4.84 -11.71
C LEU A 162 18.05 5.94 -12.76
N ASN A 163 16.99 5.91 -13.56
CA ASN A 163 16.82 6.77 -14.74
C ASN A 163 15.82 7.91 -14.53
N LEU A 164 15.25 8.04 -13.34
CA LEU A 164 14.33 9.13 -13.06
C LEU A 164 15.08 10.46 -12.96
N GLY A 165 14.73 11.43 -13.81
CA GLY A 165 15.26 12.79 -13.71
C GLY A 165 14.81 13.48 -12.43
N MET A 166 15.65 14.39 -11.91
CA MET A 166 15.36 15.12 -10.67
C MET A 166 14.11 16.00 -10.77
N ASP A 167 13.79 16.49 -11.95
CA ASP A 167 12.56 17.24 -12.23
C ASP A 167 11.31 16.36 -12.01
N ARG A 168 11.34 15.11 -12.47
CA ARG A 168 10.27 14.15 -12.26
C ARG A 168 10.13 13.71 -10.80
N TYR A 169 11.27 13.51 -10.15
CA TYR A 169 11.26 13.22 -8.71
C TYR A 169 10.65 14.39 -7.92
N ALA A 170 11.05 15.61 -8.22
CA ALA A 170 10.52 16.82 -7.59
C ALA A 170 9.02 17.02 -7.89
N GLU A 171 8.58 16.68 -9.10
CA GLU A 171 7.16 16.77 -9.48
C GLU A 171 6.27 15.87 -8.62
N GLN A 172 6.65 14.60 -8.41
CA GLN A 172 5.93 13.69 -7.49
C GLN A 172 5.79 14.30 -6.10
N LEU A 173 6.90 14.83 -5.57
CA LEU A 173 6.95 15.46 -4.27
C LEU A 173 6.01 16.67 -4.19
N HIS A 174 6.12 17.57 -5.16
CA HIS A 174 5.30 18.78 -5.22
C HIS A 174 3.80 18.47 -5.32
N LEU A 175 3.41 17.53 -6.16
CA LEU A 175 2.01 17.16 -6.33
C LEU A 175 1.45 16.50 -5.05
N THR A 176 2.25 15.70 -4.36
CA THR A 176 1.89 15.12 -3.06
C THR A 176 1.71 16.21 -1.99
N MET A 177 2.63 17.19 -1.95
CA MET A 177 2.52 18.35 -1.05
C MET A 177 1.30 19.22 -1.37
N LEU A 178 1.04 19.51 -2.65
CA LEU A 178 -0.12 20.29 -3.09
C LEU A 178 -1.45 19.61 -2.72
N ALA A 179 -1.47 18.29 -2.68
CA ALA A 179 -2.62 17.52 -2.20
C ALA A 179 -2.81 17.62 -0.67
N LYS A 180 -1.91 18.31 0.04
CA LYS A 180 -1.91 18.49 1.50
C LYS A 180 -1.66 17.18 2.27
N ALA A 181 -0.81 16.30 1.74
CA ALA A 181 -0.32 15.16 2.50
C ALA A 181 0.39 15.66 3.77
N PRO A 182 0.03 15.17 4.97
CA PRO A 182 0.69 15.57 6.21
C PRO A 182 2.17 15.22 6.26
N GLU A 183 2.52 14.05 5.73
CA GLU A 183 3.88 13.55 5.68
C GLU A 183 4.19 12.95 4.32
N ILE A 184 5.47 12.88 3.96
CA ILE A 184 5.93 12.25 2.73
C ILE A 184 7.18 11.43 3.04
N ILE A 185 7.13 10.14 2.71
CA ILE A 185 8.28 9.26 2.79
C ILE A 185 9.06 9.33 1.47
N LEU A 186 10.33 9.66 1.57
CA LEU A 186 11.28 9.65 0.45
C LEU A 186 11.96 8.28 0.41
N PHE A 187 11.45 7.40 -0.42
CA PHE A 187 12.04 6.08 -0.62
C PHE A 187 13.33 6.16 -1.44
N ALA A 188 14.27 5.27 -1.11
CA ALA A 188 15.59 5.21 -1.75
C ALA A 188 16.43 6.50 -1.57
N TYR A 189 16.38 7.13 -0.40
CA TYR A 189 17.14 8.33 -0.05
C TYR A 189 18.66 8.21 -0.34
N ASN A 190 19.23 7.01 -0.17
CA ASN A 190 20.61 6.73 -0.51
C ASN A 190 20.95 6.99 -1.99
N GLN A 191 20.00 6.83 -2.89
CA GLN A 191 20.18 7.16 -4.32
C GLN A 191 20.30 8.68 -4.53
N LEU A 192 19.59 9.46 -3.72
CA LEU A 192 19.67 10.93 -3.77
C LEU A 192 21.02 11.45 -3.24
N LEU A 193 21.64 10.76 -2.30
CA LEU A 193 22.95 11.16 -1.74
C LEU A 193 24.09 11.02 -2.75
N GLY A 194 23.97 10.11 -3.72
CA GLY A 194 24.97 9.87 -4.76
C GLY A 194 24.91 10.86 -5.93
N VAL A 195 23.89 11.69 -5.99
CA VAL A 195 23.67 12.60 -7.13
C VAL A 195 24.30 13.97 -6.86
N LYS A 196 25.11 14.45 -7.80
CA LYS A 196 25.51 15.87 -7.81
C LYS A 196 24.32 16.74 -8.18
N LEU A 197 23.57 17.15 -7.18
CA LEU A 197 22.45 18.06 -7.40
C LEU A 197 22.95 19.42 -7.90
N SER A 198 22.32 19.95 -8.95
CA SER A 198 22.55 21.33 -9.34
C SER A 198 22.08 22.28 -8.22
N PRO A 199 22.58 23.54 -8.14
CA PRO A 199 22.12 24.47 -7.12
C PRO A 199 20.61 24.71 -7.09
N ARG A 200 19.93 24.41 -8.19
CA ARG A 200 18.47 24.50 -8.33
C ARG A 200 17.71 23.49 -7.46
N PHE A 201 18.35 22.40 -7.06
CA PHE A 201 17.75 21.31 -6.29
C PHE A 201 18.42 21.08 -4.92
N ARG A 202 19.21 22.05 -4.48
CA ARG A 202 19.83 22.05 -3.14
C ARG A 202 18.97 22.88 -2.14
#